data_4d3249e0cd730e0c49d2b46bc49c6887
#
_entry.id   4d3249e0cd730e0c49d2b46bc49c6887
#
_cell.length_a   1.000
_cell.length_b   1.000
_cell.length_c   1.000
_cell.angle_alpha   90.00
_cell.angle_beta   90.00
_cell.angle_gamma   90.00
#
_symmetry.space_group_name_H-M   'P 1'
#
loop_
_entity.id
_entity.type
_entity.pdbx_description
1 polymer ?
#
loop_
_entity_poly.entity_id
_entity_poly.type
_entity_poly.pdbx_seq_one_letter_code
_entity_poly.pdbx_strand_id
1 'polypeptide(L)'
;WWVVRTEQHHILVLGGTLEARLLAEALAREAVFSVTYALFSPTGTVQPPENCRLHLGSFGGREGLVQFIKQERVTALVSALHPHAQTMQRRMDTVLPALDIPTFRLRRRLWTAEPGDRWSEFETEDALIEDVKAQAQDAQARGRACRLFCAVGPQAMAQFLPLTAYATAYA
;
A
#
# COMPACT_ATOMS: atom_id res chain seq x y z
N TRP A 1 -46.89 7.68 -5.31
CA TRP A 1 -45.64 7.70 -4.60
C TRP A 1 -44.62 6.86 -5.40
N TRP A 2 -43.81 7.54 -6.21
CA TRP A 2 -42.69 6.90 -6.92
C TRP A 2 -41.53 6.80 -5.94
N VAL A 3 -41.25 5.61 -5.44
CA VAL A 3 -39.99 5.32 -4.77
C VAL A 3 -38.96 5.18 -5.88
N VAL A 4 -38.14 6.20 -6.10
CA VAL A 4 -36.94 6.07 -6.89
C VAL A 4 -36.03 5.13 -6.11
N ARG A 5 -35.99 3.84 -6.48
CA ARG A 5 -34.91 2.94 -6.05
C ARG A 5 -33.65 3.48 -6.72
N THR A 6 -32.89 4.27 -6.02
CA THR A 6 -31.51 4.55 -6.39
C THR A 6 -30.78 3.19 -6.33
N GLU A 7 -30.40 2.66 -7.47
CA GLU A 7 -29.56 1.47 -7.51
C GLU A 7 -28.30 1.78 -6.70
N GLN A 8 -28.09 1.03 -5.63
CA GLN A 8 -26.91 1.19 -4.80
C GLN A 8 -25.72 0.57 -5.52
N HIS A 9 -24.68 1.37 -5.77
CA HIS A 9 -23.45 0.92 -6.39
C HIS A 9 -22.52 0.30 -5.34
N HIS A 10 -22.03 -0.88 -5.62
CA HIS A 10 -21.08 -1.55 -4.74
C HIS A 10 -19.64 -1.30 -5.20
N ILE A 11 -18.87 -0.59 -4.39
CA ILE A 11 -17.49 -0.22 -4.68
C ILE A 11 -16.54 -1.13 -3.90
N LEU A 12 -15.62 -1.79 -4.61
CA LEU A 12 -14.52 -2.53 -4.02
C LEU A 12 -13.27 -1.65 -3.99
N VAL A 13 -12.78 -1.33 -2.78
CA VAL A 13 -11.55 -0.56 -2.58
C VAL A 13 -10.43 -1.51 -2.14
N LEU A 14 -9.41 -1.69 -2.99
CA LEU A 14 -8.19 -2.43 -2.64
C LEU A 14 -7.27 -1.48 -1.87
N GLY A 15 -7.15 -1.71 -0.56
CA GLY A 15 -6.57 -0.78 0.39
C GLY A 15 -5.17 -1.17 0.87
N GLY A 16 -4.79 -0.58 1.99
CA GLY A 16 -3.49 -0.74 2.65
C GLY A 16 -2.77 0.59 2.87
N THR A 17 -3.38 1.70 2.47
CA THR A 17 -2.86 3.06 2.69
C THR A 17 -3.88 3.91 3.44
N LEU A 18 -3.41 4.99 4.07
CA LEU A 18 -4.30 5.96 4.71
C LEU A 18 -5.28 6.58 3.70
N GLU A 19 -4.79 6.90 2.51
CA GLU A 19 -5.60 7.49 1.44
C GLU A 19 -6.70 6.54 0.99
N ALA A 20 -6.40 5.24 0.91
CA ALA A 20 -7.41 4.20 0.61
C ALA A 20 -8.51 4.16 1.66
N ARG A 21 -8.12 4.27 2.94
CA ARG A 21 -9.05 4.29 4.06
C ARG A 21 -9.95 5.52 4.01
N LEU A 22 -9.37 6.71 3.86
CA LEU A 22 -10.12 7.97 3.78
C LEU A 22 -11.07 7.99 2.59
N LEU A 23 -10.64 7.47 1.44
CA LEU A 23 -11.48 7.33 0.26
C LEU A 23 -12.67 6.38 0.53
N ALA A 24 -12.43 5.22 1.13
CA ALA A 24 -13.48 4.26 1.45
C ALA A 24 -14.53 4.88 2.39
N GLU A 25 -14.08 5.59 3.43
CA GLU A 25 -14.96 6.29 4.37
C GLU A 25 -15.76 7.42 3.69
N ALA A 26 -15.12 8.18 2.79
CA ALA A 26 -15.80 9.24 2.05
C ALA A 26 -16.89 8.67 1.13
N LEU A 27 -16.59 7.59 0.40
CA LEU A 27 -17.58 6.90 -0.44
C LEU A 27 -18.72 6.31 0.39
N ALA A 28 -18.42 5.71 1.52
CA ALA A 28 -19.43 5.07 2.37
C ALA A 28 -20.38 6.05 3.08
N ARG A 29 -20.07 7.35 3.10
CA ARG A 29 -20.99 8.41 3.58
C ARG A 29 -22.10 8.72 2.58
N GLU A 30 -21.87 8.39 1.31
CA GLU A 30 -22.86 8.63 0.25
C GLU A 30 -23.84 7.44 0.18
N ALA A 31 -25.11 7.67 0.41
CA ALA A 31 -26.15 6.64 0.47
C ALA A 31 -26.27 5.79 -0.81
N VAL A 32 -25.77 6.30 -1.93
CA VAL A 32 -25.76 5.61 -3.23
C VAL A 32 -24.68 4.53 -3.29
N PHE A 33 -23.69 4.53 -2.39
CA PHE A 33 -22.61 3.56 -2.39
C PHE A 33 -22.69 2.58 -1.21
N SER A 34 -22.39 1.32 -1.49
CA SER A 34 -21.94 0.35 -0.50
C SER A 34 -20.46 0.07 -0.75
N VAL A 35 -19.65 0.00 0.29
CA VAL A 35 -18.19 -0.10 0.14
C VAL A 35 -17.67 -1.36 0.81
N THR A 36 -16.88 -2.15 0.07
CA THR A 36 -16.03 -3.20 0.63
C THR A 36 -14.58 -2.73 0.57
N TYR A 37 -13.94 -2.66 1.73
CA TYR A 37 -12.52 -2.33 1.87
C TYR A 37 -11.72 -3.61 2.02
N ALA A 38 -10.79 -3.88 1.10
CA ALA A 38 -10.02 -5.11 1.06
C ALA A 38 -8.55 -4.89 1.43
N LEU A 39 -8.03 -5.74 2.32
CA LEU A 39 -6.63 -5.79 2.75
C LEU A 39 -6.03 -7.16 2.49
N PHE A 40 -4.94 -7.23 1.73
CA PHE A 40 -4.30 -8.49 1.33
C PHE A 40 -3.46 -9.13 2.44
N SER A 41 -2.74 -8.32 3.20
CA SER A 41 -1.85 -8.78 4.29
C SER A 41 -1.98 -7.83 5.48
N PRO A 42 -3.01 -7.99 6.29
CA PRO A 42 -3.17 -7.16 7.47
C PRO A 42 -2.07 -7.50 8.50
N THR A 43 -1.46 -6.47 9.08
CA THR A 43 -0.59 -6.59 10.24
C THR A 43 -1.34 -6.11 11.47
N GLY A 44 -1.41 -6.96 12.50
CA GLY A 44 -2.11 -6.63 13.76
C GLY A 44 -3.65 -6.64 13.65
N THR A 45 -4.30 -6.04 14.62
CA THR A 45 -5.77 -5.91 14.65
C THR A 45 -6.21 -4.81 13.69
N VAL A 46 -6.93 -5.20 12.65
CA VAL A 46 -7.46 -4.27 11.65
C VAL A 46 -8.89 -3.92 11.98
N GLN A 47 -9.14 -2.63 12.13
CA GLN A 47 -10.51 -2.11 12.18
C GLN A 47 -10.95 -1.69 10.77
N PRO A 48 -12.18 -2.02 10.34
CA PRO A 48 -12.69 -1.53 9.07
C PRO A 48 -12.79 0.00 9.07
N PRO A 49 -12.72 0.66 7.91
CA PRO A 49 -13.15 2.04 7.79
C PRO A 49 -14.65 2.16 8.16
N GLU A 50 -15.06 3.35 8.62
CA GLU A 50 -16.45 3.57 9.01
C GLU A 50 -17.43 3.26 7.87
N ASN A 51 -18.52 2.56 8.21
CA ASN A 51 -19.59 2.15 7.29
C ASN A 51 -19.14 1.30 6.10
N CYS A 52 -17.93 0.68 6.18
CA CYS A 52 -17.42 -0.22 5.16
C CYS A 52 -17.46 -1.68 5.63
N ARG A 53 -17.71 -2.59 4.68
CA ARG A 53 -17.44 -4.02 4.90
C ARG A 53 -15.92 -4.27 4.75
N LEU A 54 -15.37 -5.17 5.57
CA LEU A 54 -13.96 -5.54 5.52
C LEU A 54 -13.79 -6.90 4.85
N HIS A 55 -12.90 -6.97 3.88
CA HIS A 55 -12.39 -8.22 3.31
C HIS A 55 -10.91 -8.36 3.67
N LEU A 56 -10.54 -9.48 4.31
CA LEU A 56 -9.15 -9.76 4.71
C LEU A 56 -8.60 -10.94 3.91
N GLY A 57 -7.37 -10.79 3.42
CA GLY A 57 -6.67 -11.81 2.68
C GLY A 57 -6.80 -11.71 1.17
N SER A 58 -6.30 -12.72 0.47
CA SER A 58 -6.32 -12.76 -0.98
C SER A 58 -7.68 -13.26 -1.49
N PHE A 59 -8.03 -12.85 -2.71
CA PHE A 59 -9.25 -13.34 -3.38
C PHE A 59 -9.04 -14.72 -4.05
N GLY A 60 -7.88 -15.37 -3.91
CA GLY A 60 -7.58 -16.60 -4.65
C GLY A 60 -7.09 -16.36 -6.08
N GLY A 61 -6.36 -15.28 -6.31
CA GLY A 61 -5.84 -14.90 -7.61
C GLY A 61 -6.87 -14.17 -8.48
N ARG A 62 -6.66 -14.25 -9.81
CA ARG A 62 -7.51 -13.58 -10.80
C ARG A 62 -8.94 -14.13 -10.79
N GLU A 63 -9.06 -15.46 -10.89
CA GLU A 63 -10.36 -16.12 -10.94
C GLU A 63 -11.17 -15.81 -9.67
N GLY A 64 -10.55 -15.90 -8.51
CA GLY A 64 -11.21 -15.59 -7.24
C GLY A 64 -11.67 -14.14 -7.13
N LEU A 65 -10.87 -13.17 -7.63
CA LEU A 65 -11.31 -11.77 -7.69
C LEU A 65 -12.49 -11.58 -8.63
N VAL A 66 -12.46 -12.18 -9.82
CA VAL A 66 -13.58 -12.13 -10.77
C VAL A 66 -14.84 -12.75 -10.17
N GLN A 67 -14.70 -13.88 -9.49
CA GLN A 67 -15.82 -14.55 -8.82
C GLN A 67 -16.39 -13.66 -7.69
N PHE A 68 -15.55 -13.07 -6.87
CA PHE A 68 -15.96 -12.13 -5.81
C PHE A 68 -16.74 -10.94 -6.40
N ILE A 69 -16.23 -10.32 -7.46
CA ILE A 69 -16.89 -9.20 -8.14
C ILE A 69 -18.30 -9.57 -8.58
N LYS A 70 -18.46 -10.77 -9.18
CA LYS A 70 -19.76 -11.26 -9.64
C LYS A 70 -20.71 -11.59 -8.49
N GLN A 71 -20.24 -12.31 -7.48
CA GLN A 71 -21.03 -12.75 -6.33
C GLN A 71 -21.52 -11.56 -5.49
N GLU A 72 -20.64 -10.61 -5.25
CA GLU A 72 -20.94 -9.42 -4.45
C GLU A 72 -21.55 -8.27 -5.29
N ARG A 73 -21.74 -8.50 -6.59
CA ARG A 73 -22.28 -7.50 -7.54
C ARG A 73 -21.52 -6.17 -7.46
N VAL A 74 -20.19 -6.26 -7.42
CA VAL A 74 -19.33 -5.08 -7.44
C VAL A 74 -19.51 -4.33 -8.74
N THR A 75 -19.83 -3.05 -8.68
CA THR A 75 -20.08 -2.18 -9.84
C THR A 75 -18.89 -1.34 -10.24
N ALA A 76 -17.92 -1.14 -9.35
CA ALA A 76 -16.66 -0.48 -9.67
C ALA A 76 -15.57 -0.91 -8.69
N LEU A 77 -14.31 -0.87 -9.14
CA LEU A 77 -13.13 -1.20 -8.35
C LEU A 77 -12.17 -0.02 -8.29
N VAL A 78 -11.68 0.29 -7.08
CA VAL A 78 -10.62 1.27 -6.86
C VAL A 78 -9.40 0.56 -6.30
N SER A 79 -8.28 0.62 -7.02
CA SER A 79 -6.97 0.17 -6.53
C SER A 79 -6.22 1.34 -5.91
N ALA A 80 -6.04 1.29 -4.60
CA ALA A 80 -5.32 2.30 -3.80
C ALA A 80 -4.18 1.64 -3.02
N LEU A 81 -3.44 0.75 -3.69
CA LEU A 81 -2.32 0.02 -3.13
C LEU A 81 -1.12 0.94 -2.86
N HIS A 82 -0.32 0.57 -1.85
CA HIS A 82 0.89 1.31 -1.53
C HIS A 82 1.86 1.34 -2.74
N PRO A 83 2.55 2.46 -3.03
CA PRO A 83 3.50 2.55 -4.15
C PRO A 83 4.56 1.45 -4.16
N HIS A 84 5.03 1.04 -2.98
CA HIS A 84 6.02 -0.04 -2.83
C HIS A 84 5.44 -1.46 -2.88
N ALA A 85 4.13 -1.64 -2.99
CA ALA A 85 3.51 -2.95 -3.18
C ALA A 85 3.65 -3.44 -4.64
N GLN A 86 4.87 -3.44 -5.18
CA GLN A 86 5.15 -3.68 -6.60
C GLN A 86 4.60 -5.02 -7.11
N THR A 87 4.77 -6.09 -6.33
CA THR A 87 4.26 -7.42 -6.71
C THR A 87 2.75 -7.41 -6.86
N MET A 88 2.04 -6.75 -5.94
CA MET A 88 0.60 -6.65 -5.99
C MET A 88 0.14 -5.72 -7.11
N GLN A 89 0.84 -4.62 -7.33
CA GLN A 89 0.56 -3.72 -8.44
C GLN A 89 0.69 -4.42 -9.78
N ARG A 90 1.78 -5.17 -10.03
CA ARG A 90 1.98 -5.97 -11.25
C ARG A 90 0.86 -6.99 -11.44
N ARG A 91 0.43 -7.67 -10.37
CA ARG A 91 -0.73 -8.58 -10.45
C ARG A 91 -2.00 -7.84 -10.85
N MET A 92 -2.25 -6.67 -10.27
CA MET A 92 -3.42 -5.86 -10.63
C MET A 92 -3.32 -5.34 -12.08
N ASP A 93 -2.14 -5.01 -12.59
CA ASP A 93 -1.95 -4.59 -13.97
C ASP A 93 -2.41 -5.65 -14.99
N THR A 94 -2.30 -6.92 -14.64
CA THR A 94 -2.78 -8.03 -15.49
C THR A 94 -4.26 -8.36 -15.30
N VAL A 95 -4.81 -8.05 -14.11
CA VAL A 95 -6.20 -8.40 -13.77
C VAL A 95 -7.17 -7.30 -14.14
N LEU A 96 -6.85 -6.03 -13.79
CA LEU A 96 -7.79 -4.92 -13.96
C LEU A 96 -8.29 -4.72 -15.40
N PRO A 97 -7.45 -4.82 -16.46
CA PRO A 97 -7.93 -4.65 -17.84
C PRO A 97 -8.91 -5.73 -18.31
N ALA A 98 -8.96 -6.87 -17.61
CA ALA A 98 -9.83 -7.99 -17.94
C ALA A 98 -11.14 -8.01 -17.14
N LEU A 99 -11.36 -7.03 -16.28
CA LEU A 99 -12.60 -6.87 -15.54
C LEU A 99 -13.61 -6.07 -16.38
N ASP A 100 -14.83 -6.57 -16.43
CA ASP A 100 -15.94 -5.91 -17.14
C ASP A 100 -16.68 -4.91 -16.21
N ILE A 101 -15.90 -4.13 -15.47
CA ILE A 101 -16.39 -3.05 -14.61
C ILE A 101 -15.42 -1.87 -14.65
N PRO A 102 -15.86 -0.64 -14.41
CA PRO A 102 -14.99 0.52 -14.25
C PRO A 102 -13.92 0.28 -13.17
N THR A 103 -12.66 0.54 -13.52
CA THR A 103 -11.53 0.40 -12.61
C THR A 103 -10.77 1.72 -12.50
N PHE A 104 -10.46 2.11 -11.27
CA PHE A 104 -9.76 3.35 -10.96
C PHE A 104 -8.50 3.06 -10.17
N ARG A 105 -7.47 3.92 -10.32
CA ARG A 105 -6.24 3.85 -9.53
C ARG A 105 -6.01 5.16 -8.79
N LEU A 106 -5.96 5.06 -7.47
CA LEU A 106 -5.47 6.15 -6.63
C LEU A 106 -3.96 5.95 -6.44
N ARG A 107 -3.17 6.88 -6.97
CA ARG A 107 -1.72 6.87 -6.83
C ARG A 107 -1.26 8.05 -5.99
N ARG A 108 -0.47 7.77 -4.97
CA ARG A 108 0.28 8.81 -4.27
C ARG A 108 1.39 9.32 -5.21
N ARG A 109 1.63 10.62 -5.23
CA ARG A 109 2.84 11.15 -5.86
C ARG A 109 4.06 10.55 -5.18
N LEU A 110 5.00 10.06 -5.99
CA LEU A 110 6.31 9.68 -5.48
C LEU A 110 7.04 10.94 -5.01
N TRP A 111 7.86 10.78 -4.01
CA TRP A 111 8.78 11.83 -3.62
C TRP A 111 9.81 12.00 -4.74
N THR A 112 10.14 13.24 -5.04
CA THR A 112 11.18 13.60 -6.00
C THR A 112 12.19 14.45 -5.28
N ALA A 113 13.48 14.21 -5.52
CA ALA A 113 14.54 15.01 -4.95
C ALA A 113 14.42 16.48 -5.40
N GLU A 114 14.61 17.40 -4.48
CA GLU A 114 14.66 18.84 -4.73
C GLU A 114 16.13 19.33 -4.72
N PRO A 115 16.43 20.48 -5.33
CA PRO A 115 17.76 21.05 -5.27
C PRO A 115 18.21 21.27 -3.82
N GLY A 116 19.33 20.62 -3.44
CA GLY A 116 19.87 20.66 -2.07
C GLY A 116 19.58 19.41 -1.24
N ASP A 117 18.73 18.52 -1.69
CA ASP A 117 18.53 17.22 -1.06
C ASP A 117 19.77 16.34 -1.21
N ARG A 118 20.15 15.67 -0.14
CA ARG A 118 21.18 14.63 -0.15
C ARG A 118 20.52 13.27 -0.35
N TRP A 119 19.99 13.05 -1.53
CA TRP A 119 19.26 11.85 -1.88
C TRP A 119 20.15 10.92 -2.71
N SER A 120 20.24 9.66 -2.30
CA SER A 120 20.89 8.58 -3.08
C SER A 120 19.85 7.51 -3.37
N GLU A 121 19.78 7.09 -4.62
CA GLU A 121 18.90 6.02 -5.07
C GLU A 121 19.71 4.76 -5.35
N PHE A 122 19.19 3.60 -4.97
CA PHE A 122 19.84 2.31 -5.16
C PHE A 122 18.88 1.35 -5.85
N GLU A 123 19.41 0.57 -6.78
CA GLU A 123 18.63 -0.42 -7.51
C GLU A 123 18.29 -1.66 -6.65
N THR A 124 19.13 -1.95 -5.66
CA THR A 124 18.99 -3.11 -4.77
C THR A 124 19.19 -2.73 -3.31
N GLU A 125 18.57 -3.51 -2.42
CA GLU A 125 18.72 -3.36 -0.98
C GLU A 125 20.15 -3.64 -0.53
N ASP A 126 20.82 -4.60 -1.17
CA ASP A 126 22.22 -4.92 -0.87
C ASP A 126 23.16 -3.74 -1.18
N ALA A 127 22.96 -3.06 -2.29
CA ALA A 127 23.74 -1.87 -2.64
C ALA A 127 23.53 -0.73 -1.63
N LEU A 128 22.28 -0.52 -1.17
CA LEU A 128 21.98 0.43 -0.11
C LEU A 128 22.68 0.05 1.20
N ILE A 129 22.63 -1.23 1.60
CA ILE A 129 23.25 -1.72 2.84
C ILE A 129 24.77 -1.51 2.82
N GLU A 130 25.43 -1.81 1.71
CA GLU A 130 26.87 -1.63 1.57
C GLU A 130 27.27 -0.12 1.61
N ASP A 131 26.50 0.74 0.98
CA ASP A 131 26.75 2.18 1.04
C ASP A 131 26.57 2.73 2.49
N VAL A 132 25.52 2.32 3.18
CA VAL A 132 25.29 2.71 4.58
C VAL A 132 26.42 2.22 5.50
N LYS A 133 26.92 0.98 5.30
CA LYS A 133 28.10 0.48 6.03
C LYS A 133 29.33 1.35 5.80
N ALA A 134 29.62 1.68 4.53
CA ALA A 134 30.76 2.50 4.19
C ALA A 134 30.67 3.90 4.83
N GLN A 135 29.49 4.53 4.79
CA GLN A 135 29.26 5.83 5.42
C GLN A 135 29.39 5.76 6.95
N ALA A 136 28.91 4.69 7.59
CA ALA A 136 29.02 4.50 9.01
C ALA A 136 30.48 4.31 9.46
N GLN A 137 31.27 3.54 8.71
CA GLN A 137 32.70 3.34 8.95
C GLN A 137 33.50 4.63 8.78
N ASP A 138 33.20 5.42 7.74
CA ASP A 138 33.83 6.74 7.54
C ASP A 138 33.49 7.70 8.70
N ALA A 139 32.26 7.72 9.14
CA ALA A 139 31.84 8.51 10.30
C ALA A 139 32.58 8.09 11.57
N GLN A 140 32.73 6.80 11.81
CA GLN A 140 33.44 6.24 12.95
C GLN A 140 34.93 6.58 12.91
N ALA A 141 35.56 6.46 11.75
CA ALA A 141 36.98 6.84 11.55
C ALA A 141 37.22 8.33 11.85
N ARG A 142 36.19 9.18 11.68
CA ARG A 142 36.23 10.60 12.01
C ARG A 142 35.75 10.92 13.44
N GLY A 143 35.59 9.89 14.28
CA GLY A 143 35.11 10.05 15.68
C GLY A 143 33.66 10.51 15.81
N ARG A 144 32.84 10.29 14.78
CA ARG A 144 31.42 10.69 14.79
C ARG A 144 30.53 9.45 14.95
N ALA A 145 29.48 9.60 15.76
CA ALA A 145 28.44 8.56 15.88
C ALA A 145 27.57 8.55 14.61
N CYS A 146 27.37 7.38 14.03
CA CYS A 146 26.38 7.17 12.97
C CYS A 146 25.05 6.77 13.57
N ARG A 147 23.98 7.45 13.19
CA ARG A 147 22.60 7.14 13.55
C ARG A 147 21.79 6.92 12.28
N LEU A 148 21.11 5.78 12.22
CA LEU A 148 20.31 5.35 11.08
C LEU A 148 18.84 5.33 11.48
N PHE A 149 17.99 6.03 10.75
CA PHE A 149 16.54 5.91 10.85
C PHE A 149 16.03 5.09 9.68
N CYS A 150 15.42 3.94 9.97
CA CYS A 150 14.90 3.01 8.96
C CYS A 150 13.40 3.20 8.80
N ALA A 151 12.98 4.00 7.82
CA ALA A 151 11.57 4.18 7.47
C ALA A 151 11.08 3.05 6.54
N VAL A 152 11.18 1.82 6.99
CA VAL A 152 10.78 0.61 6.24
C VAL A 152 9.70 -0.16 7.00
N GLY A 153 8.93 -0.98 6.26
CA GLY A 153 7.93 -1.83 6.90
C GLY A 153 8.56 -2.96 7.73
N PRO A 154 7.82 -3.53 8.71
CA PRO A 154 8.35 -4.55 9.63
C PRO A 154 8.97 -5.77 8.94
N GLN A 155 8.44 -6.15 7.76
CA GLN A 155 8.94 -7.29 6.99
C GLN A 155 10.32 -7.02 6.38
N ALA A 156 10.61 -5.78 6.00
CA ALA A 156 11.91 -5.39 5.45
C ALA A 156 12.96 -5.11 6.53
N MET A 157 12.55 -4.82 7.77
CA MET A 157 13.46 -4.44 8.85
C MET A 157 14.55 -5.48 9.11
N ALA A 158 14.23 -6.78 8.98
CA ALA A 158 15.18 -7.87 9.24
C ALA A 158 16.45 -7.76 8.38
N GLN A 159 16.37 -7.21 7.17
CA GLN A 159 17.49 -7.06 6.25
C GLN A 159 18.46 -5.95 6.71
N PHE A 160 17.97 -4.98 7.49
CA PHE A 160 18.75 -3.86 8.00
C PHE A 160 19.34 -4.10 9.40
N LEU A 161 18.97 -5.20 10.07
CA LEU A 161 19.52 -5.54 11.38
C LEU A 161 21.06 -5.63 11.43
N PRO A 162 21.77 -6.16 10.40
CA PRO A 162 23.24 -6.18 10.40
C PRO A 162 23.87 -4.79 10.49
N LEU A 163 23.15 -3.72 10.11
CA LEU A 163 23.66 -2.34 10.21
C LEU A 163 23.78 -1.84 11.65
N THR A 164 23.13 -2.50 12.62
CA THR A 164 23.26 -2.16 14.06
C THR A 164 24.70 -2.35 14.59
N ALA A 165 25.53 -3.16 13.91
CA ALA A 165 26.95 -3.30 14.23
C ALA A 165 27.76 -2.05 13.89
N TYR A 166 27.26 -1.17 13.00
CA TYR A 166 27.95 0.00 12.50
C TYR A 166 27.30 1.33 12.89
N ALA A 167 26.03 1.30 13.22
CA ALA A 167 25.24 2.49 13.52
C ALA A 167 24.19 2.20 14.60
N THR A 168 23.78 3.23 15.34
CA THR A 168 22.56 3.13 16.17
C THR A 168 21.36 3.23 15.26
N ALA A 169 20.58 2.14 15.14
CA ALA A 169 19.39 2.08 14.29
C ALA A 169 18.12 2.41 15.08
N TYR A 170 17.22 3.14 14.44
CA TYR A 170 15.88 3.50 14.91
C TYR A 170 14.86 3.09 13.83
N ALA A 171 13.71 2.60 14.24
CA ALA A 171 12.60 2.18 13.36
C ALA A 171 11.28 2.84 13.74
#